data_38f68f6ac6562121287346c3dc6e9097
#
_entry.id   38f68f6ac6562121287346c3dc6e9097
#
_cell.length_a   1.000
_cell.length_b   1.000
_cell.length_c   1.000
_cell.angle_alpha   90.00
_cell.angle_beta   90.00
_cell.angle_gamma   90.00
#
_symmetry.space_group_name_H-M   'P 1'
#
loop_
_entity.id
_entity.type
_entity.pdbx_description
1 polymer ?
#
loop_
_entity_poly.entity_id
_entity_poly.type
_entity_poly.pdbx_seq_one_letter_code
_entity_poly.pdbx_strand_id
1 'polypeptide(L)'
;MRRALVTGAARGIGAAIAERLRADGLDVVTLDRDPGCDLQVDLAAGPLPDVGAVDVCVSNAAITDTIAPAHRMTEEQWRRDIDVNLSGAFRAVQACLPGMRERRYGRIVVISSGAAVAGLPGQVAYAASKAGLLGMVKTIAAENVRRGITANAVLPGLVATEKVRAMPADVLERATAALPAARMADPAEVAALVAYLASEEAGYVTGQEVGIDGGLGLNTMTLGSQP
;
A
#
# COMPACT_ATOMS: atom_id res chain seq x y z
N MET A 1 6.50 -9.66 22.29
CA MET A 1 6.81 -8.68 21.23
C MET A 1 5.91 -9.03 20.07
N ARG A 2 5.22 -8.04 19.44
CA ARG A 2 4.36 -8.28 18.28
C ARG A 2 5.19 -8.44 17.02
N ARG A 3 4.72 -9.30 16.11
CA ARG A 3 5.36 -9.55 14.84
C ARG A 3 4.59 -8.89 13.69
N ALA A 4 5.32 -8.20 12.81
CA ALA A 4 4.80 -7.60 11.59
C ALA A 4 5.38 -8.30 10.34
N LEU A 5 4.54 -8.51 9.33
CA LEU A 5 4.96 -8.84 7.97
C LEU A 5 4.83 -7.59 7.10
N VAL A 6 5.90 -7.24 6.38
CA VAL A 6 5.88 -6.15 5.40
C VAL A 6 6.28 -6.69 4.03
N THR A 7 5.38 -6.60 3.05
CA THR A 7 5.67 -7.02 1.67
C THR A 7 6.18 -5.86 0.81
N GLY A 8 7.02 -6.14 -0.19
CA GLY A 8 7.65 -5.10 -1.00
C GLY A 8 8.65 -4.26 -0.20
N ALA A 9 9.38 -4.89 0.73
CA ALA A 9 10.17 -4.21 1.75
C ALA A 9 11.63 -3.97 1.36
N ALA A 10 12.07 -4.38 0.16
CA ALA A 10 13.46 -4.19 -0.27
C ALA A 10 13.84 -2.71 -0.47
N ARG A 11 12.87 -1.84 -0.76
CA ARG A 11 13.10 -0.41 -1.05
C ARG A 11 11.84 0.45 -0.86
N GLY A 12 12.03 1.77 -0.98
CA GLY A 12 10.95 2.75 -1.05
C GLY A 12 10.04 2.76 0.17
N ILE A 13 8.73 2.78 -0.06
CA ILE A 13 7.72 2.86 1.01
C ILE A 13 7.80 1.64 1.94
N GLY A 14 7.94 0.43 1.38
CA GLY A 14 7.99 -0.79 2.18
C GLY A 14 9.21 -0.86 3.11
N ALA A 15 10.38 -0.42 2.64
CA ALA A 15 11.59 -0.33 3.46
C ALA A 15 11.42 0.68 4.61
N ALA A 16 10.87 1.87 4.31
CA ALA A 16 10.60 2.89 5.33
C ALA A 16 9.58 2.41 6.39
N ILE A 17 8.55 1.66 5.96
CA ILE A 17 7.58 1.05 6.87
C ILE A 17 8.27 0.01 7.77
N ALA A 18 9.08 -0.87 7.20
CA ALA A 18 9.79 -1.90 7.96
C ALA A 18 10.75 -1.29 9.00
N GLU A 19 11.48 -0.25 8.62
CA GLU A 19 12.36 0.50 9.51
C GLU A 19 11.57 1.15 10.66
N ARG A 20 10.47 1.83 10.34
CA ARG A 20 9.63 2.48 11.32
C ARG A 20 9.01 1.48 12.32
N LEU A 21 8.47 0.37 11.86
CA LEU A 21 7.88 -0.64 12.74
C LEU A 21 8.94 -1.31 13.64
N ARG A 22 10.17 -1.49 13.16
CA ARG A 22 11.30 -1.95 14.01
C ARG A 22 11.65 -0.92 15.08
N ALA A 23 11.70 0.36 14.72
CA ALA A 23 11.95 1.44 15.68
C ALA A 23 10.85 1.53 16.75
N ASP A 24 9.62 1.20 16.39
CA ASP A 24 8.47 1.12 17.32
C ASP A 24 8.45 -0.20 18.14
N GLY A 25 9.48 -1.05 18.01
CA GLY A 25 9.69 -2.25 18.84
C GLY A 25 8.98 -3.51 18.35
N LEU A 26 8.57 -3.60 17.09
CA LEU A 26 8.01 -4.82 16.52
C LEU A 26 9.13 -5.74 15.97
N ASP A 27 8.90 -7.05 16.02
CA ASP A 27 9.66 -8.04 15.25
C ASP A 27 9.15 -8.00 13.80
N VAL A 28 9.97 -7.50 12.86
CA VAL A 28 9.52 -7.26 11.48
C VAL A 28 10.14 -8.28 10.53
N VAL A 29 9.29 -9.10 9.94
CA VAL A 29 9.63 -9.98 8.81
C VAL A 29 9.41 -9.22 7.52
N THR A 30 10.45 -9.07 6.73
CA THR A 30 10.43 -8.42 5.42
C THR A 30 10.29 -9.45 4.31
N LEU A 31 9.49 -9.12 3.28
CA LEU A 31 9.29 -9.96 2.11
C LEU A 31 9.38 -9.14 0.84
N ASP A 32 10.15 -9.62 -0.12
CA ASP A 32 10.23 -9.06 -1.49
C ASP A 32 10.58 -10.17 -2.48
N ARG A 33 10.35 -9.95 -3.76
CA ARG A 33 10.90 -10.79 -4.83
C ARG A 33 12.39 -10.52 -5.06
N ASP A 34 12.83 -9.28 -4.78
CA ASP A 34 14.22 -8.87 -4.88
C ASP A 34 15.00 -9.36 -3.63
N PRO A 35 16.30 -9.67 -3.75
CA PRO A 35 17.10 -10.15 -2.63
C PRO A 35 17.28 -9.07 -1.55
N GLY A 36 17.64 -9.51 -0.34
CA GLY A 36 17.95 -8.61 0.79
C GLY A 36 16.84 -8.50 1.84
N CYS A 37 15.72 -9.20 1.64
CA CYS A 37 14.67 -9.36 2.65
C CYS A 37 14.78 -10.73 3.35
N ASP A 38 14.10 -10.89 4.49
CA ASP A 38 14.08 -12.15 5.24
C ASP A 38 13.47 -13.29 4.42
N LEU A 39 12.47 -12.96 3.58
CA LEU A 39 11.82 -13.89 2.68
C LEU A 39 11.90 -13.36 1.25
N GLN A 40 12.52 -14.14 0.36
CA GLN A 40 12.53 -13.83 -1.07
C GLN A 40 11.40 -14.59 -1.76
N VAL A 41 10.30 -13.89 -2.09
CA VAL A 41 9.06 -14.48 -2.62
C VAL A 41 8.45 -13.61 -3.70
N ASP A 42 8.10 -14.20 -4.83
CA ASP A 42 7.23 -13.58 -5.83
C ASP A 42 5.76 -13.83 -5.48
N LEU A 43 5.06 -12.79 -5.11
CA LEU A 43 3.63 -12.85 -4.73
C LEU A 43 2.71 -13.26 -5.90
N ALA A 44 3.17 -13.16 -7.16
CA ALA A 44 2.42 -13.65 -8.30
C ALA A 44 2.50 -15.18 -8.44
N ALA A 45 3.55 -15.83 -7.94
CA ALA A 45 3.86 -17.21 -8.21
C ALA A 45 3.04 -18.24 -7.40
N GLY A 46 2.28 -17.82 -6.39
CA GLY A 46 1.49 -18.76 -5.59
C GLY A 46 1.31 -18.35 -4.12
N PRO A 47 0.92 -19.29 -3.25
CA PRO A 47 0.72 -19.02 -1.83
C PRO A 47 2.04 -18.63 -1.15
N LEU A 48 1.96 -17.85 -0.07
CA LEU A 48 3.12 -17.52 0.73
C LEU A 48 3.64 -18.78 1.47
N PRO A 49 4.95 -18.82 1.74
CA PRO A 49 5.50 -19.77 2.71
C PRO A 49 4.92 -19.47 4.11
N ASP A 50 5.13 -20.36 5.04
CA ASP A 50 4.77 -20.12 6.45
C ASP A 50 5.53 -18.88 6.97
N VAL A 51 4.79 -17.84 7.30
CA VAL A 51 5.32 -16.58 7.85
C VAL A 51 5.28 -16.54 9.38
N GLY A 52 4.85 -17.63 10.01
CA GLY A 52 4.68 -17.73 11.46
C GLY A 52 3.50 -16.91 11.99
N ALA A 53 3.51 -16.68 13.30
CA ALA A 53 2.46 -15.89 13.95
C ALA A 53 2.67 -14.39 13.69
N VAL A 54 1.84 -13.81 12.83
CA VAL A 54 1.88 -12.38 12.44
C VAL A 54 0.72 -11.64 13.09
N ASP A 55 1.00 -10.51 13.74
CA ASP A 55 0.01 -9.64 14.40
C ASP A 55 -0.32 -8.40 13.54
N VAL A 56 0.64 -7.96 12.72
CA VAL A 56 0.50 -6.82 11.81
C VAL A 56 0.86 -7.27 10.39
N CYS A 57 -0.05 -7.12 9.43
CA CYS A 57 0.21 -7.40 8.02
C CYS A 57 0.17 -6.11 7.22
N VAL A 58 1.33 -5.70 6.68
CA VAL A 58 1.41 -4.56 5.75
C VAL A 58 1.61 -5.09 4.33
N SER A 59 0.53 -5.06 3.55
CA SER A 59 0.56 -5.43 2.13
C SER A 59 0.91 -4.21 1.29
N ASN A 60 2.19 -4.08 0.94
CA ASN A 60 2.73 -2.94 0.19
C ASN A 60 3.27 -3.32 -1.20
N ALA A 61 3.71 -4.57 -1.40
CA ALA A 61 4.29 -5.00 -2.68
C ALA A 61 3.39 -4.67 -3.87
N ALA A 62 3.95 -4.02 -4.88
CA ALA A 62 3.25 -3.68 -6.11
C ALA A 62 4.22 -3.40 -7.26
N ILE A 63 3.74 -3.59 -8.48
CA ILE A 63 4.39 -3.11 -9.71
C ILE A 63 3.62 -1.92 -10.26
N THR A 64 4.36 -0.97 -10.87
CA THR A 64 3.83 0.29 -11.40
C THR A 64 4.46 0.65 -12.74
N ASP A 65 5.12 -0.28 -13.38
CA ASP A 65 5.92 -0.11 -14.60
C ASP A 65 5.14 -0.40 -15.90
N THR A 66 3.93 -0.93 -15.79
CA THR A 66 3.05 -1.12 -16.93
C THR A 66 2.40 0.21 -17.33
N ILE A 67 2.90 0.82 -18.40
CA ILE A 67 2.33 2.06 -18.94
C ILE A 67 1.85 1.79 -20.36
N ALA A 68 0.53 1.71 -20.55
CA ALA A 68 -0.12 1.54 -21.82
C ALA A 68 -1.52 2.17 -21.82
N PRO A 69 -1.91 2.92 -22.87
CA PRO A 69 -3.30 3.34 -23.02
C PRO A 69 -4.24 2.12 -23.05
N ALA A 70 -5.44 2.23 -22.48
CA ALA A 70 -6.36 1.10 -22.31
C ALA A 70 -6.61 0.30 -23.60
N HIS A 71 -6.72 0.99 -24.76
CA HIS A 71 -6.94 0.36 -26.07
C HIS A 71 -5.72 -0.39 -26.64
N ARG A 72 -4.54 -0.26 -26.02
CA ARG A 72 -3.28 -0.92 -26.41
C ARG A 72 -2.74 -1.85 -25.34
N MET A 73 -3.35 -1.88 -24.16
CA MET A 73 -2.92 -2.76 -23.08
C MET A 73 -3.17 -4.22 -23.49
N THR A 74 -2.13 -5.06 -23.36
CA THR A 74 -2.26 -6.49 -23.64
C THR A 74 -2.86 -7.22 -22.42
N GLU A 75 -3.46 -8.39 -22.70
CA GLU A 75 -3.98 -9.26 -21.63
C GLU A 75 -2.88 -9.68 -20.64
N GLU A 76 -1.66 -9.90 -21.12
CA GLU A 76 -0.51 -10.24 -20.29
C GLU A 76 -0.13 -9.10 -19.35
N GLN A 77 -0.08 -7.86 -19.85
CA GLN A 77 0.17 -6.67 -19.03
C GLN A 77 -0.91 -6.50 -17.97
N TRP A 78 -2.18 -6.66 -18.35
CA TRP A 78 -3.30 -6.61 -17.42
C TRP A 78 -3.17 -7.65 -16.31
N ARG A 79 -3.00 -8.93 -16.68
CA ARG A 79 -2.87 -10.03 -15.72
C ARG A 79 -1.71 -9.84 -14.77
N ARG A 80 -0.54 -9.44 -15.28
CA ARG A 80 0.66 -9.20 -14.47
C ARG A 80 0.39 -8.20 -13.35
N ASP A 81 -0.26 -7.06 -13.65
CA ASP A 81 -0.57 -6.04 -12.64
C ASP A 81 -1.61 -6.54 -11.64
N ILE A 82 -2.66 -7.23 -12.09
CA ILE A 82 -3.67 -7.82 -11.21
C ILE A 82 -3.07 -8.90 -10.32
N ASP A 83 -2.26 -9.80 -10.87
CA ASP A 83 -1.70 -10.93 -10.14
C ASP A 83 -0.74 -10.50 -9.03
N VAL A 84 0.07 -9.48 -9.27
CA VAL A 84 0.98 -8.92 -8.25
C VAL A 84 0.21 -8.03 -7.29
N ASN A 85 -0.48 -7.00 -7.80
CA ASN A 85 -0.97 -5.89 -6.99
C ASN A 85 -2.24 -6.22 -6.20
N LEU A 86 -3.08 -7.12 -6.71
CA LEU A 86 -4.35 -7.49 -6.09
C LEU A 86 -4.33 -8.92 -5.55
N SER A 87 -4.07 -9.91 -6.41
CA SER A 87 -4.05 -11.32 -5.99
C SER A 87 -2.92 -11.59 -5.00
N GLY A 88 -1.73 -10.99 -5.22
CA GLY A 88 -0.60 -11.07 -4.30
C GLY A 88 -0.88 -10.44 -2.94
N ALA A 89 -1.54 -9.27 -2.95
CA ALA A 89 -1.97 -8.62 -1.71
C ALA A 89 -2.98 -9.49 -0.92
N PHE A 90 -3.94 -10.09 -1.62
CA PHE A 90 -4.89 -11.02 -1.01
C PHE A 90 -4.18 -12.22 -0.38
N ARG A 91 -3.22 -12.84 -1.08
CA ARG A 91 -2.44 -13.98 -0.55
C ARG A 91 -1.68 -13.61 0.72
N ALA A 92 -1.06 -12.42 0.75
CA ALA A 92 -0.34 -11.94 1.92
C ALA A 92 -1.26 -11.80 3.15
N VAL A 93 -2.42 -11.19 2.96
CA VAL A 93 -3.41 -11.03 4.04
C VAL A 93 -4.00 -12.39 4.44
N GLN A 94 -4.35 -13.23 3.48
CA GLN A 94 -4.92 -14.56 3.73
C GLN A 94 -3.99 -15.44 4.57
N ALA A 95 -2.68 -15.38 4.34
CA ALA A 95 -1.70 -16.15 5.12
C ALA A 95 -1.65 -15.72 6.59
N CYS A 96 -1.92 -14.46 6.91
CA CYS A 96 -1.89 -13.94 8.28
C CYS A 96 -3.22 -14.13 9.04
N LEU A 97 -4.35 -14.12 8.32
CA LEU A 97 -5.69 -14.10 8.93
C LEU A 97 -5.99 -15.25 9.91
N PRO A 98 -5.68 -16.52 9.63
CA PRO A 98 -6.00 -17.62 10.56
C PRO A 98 -5.43 -17.39 11.94
N GLY A 99 -4.15 -17.10 12.05
CA GLY A 99 -3.49 -16.83 13.32
C GLY A 99 -4.01 -15.57 14.02
N MET A 100 -4.30 -14.49 13.27
CA MET A 100 -4.91 -13.29 13.83
C MET A 100 -6.30 -13.58 14.42
N ARG A 101 -7.12 -14.38 13.73
CA ARG A 101 -8.46 -14.79 14.20
C ARG A 101 -8.41 -15.65 15.47
N GLU A 102 -7.46 -16.56 15.55
CA GLU A 102 -7.24 -17.42 16.73
C GLU A 102 -6.85 -16.58 17.95
N ARG A 103 -5.87 -15.68 17.79
CA ARG A 103 -5.41 -14.78 18.87
C ARG A 103 -6.36 -13.61 19.14
N ARG A 104 -7.41 -13.42 18.33
CA ARG A 104 -8.37 -12.31 18.42
C ARG A 104 -7.68 -10.95 18.41
N TYR A 105 -6.65 -10.81 17.62
CA TYR A 105 -5.89 -9.59 17.39
C TYR A 105 -5.27 -9.58 15.99
N GLY A 106 -5.38 -8.47 15.29
CA GLY A 106 -4.71 -8.24 14.02
C GLY A 106 -4.84 -6.81 13.55
N ARG A 107 -3.81 -6.34 12.84
CA ARG A 107 -3.77 -5.06 12.13
C ARG A 107 -3.39 -5.32 10.69
N ILE A 108 -4.29 -5.02 9.77
CA ILE A 108 -4.06 -5.19 8.34
C ILE A 108 -4.04 -3.79 7.72
N VAL A 109 -2.92 -3.44 7.10
CA VAL A 109 -2.75 -2.18 6.38
C VAL A 109 -2.36 -2.49 4.94
N VAL A 110 -3.18 -2.04 3.99
CA VAL A 110 -2.95 -2.28 2.56
C VAL A 110 -2.59 -0.97 1.88
N ILE A 111 -1.47 -0.96 1.17
CA ILE A 111 -1.05 0.23 0.42
C ILE A 111 -1.73 0.21 -0.96
N SER A 112 -2.75 1.06 -1.08
CA SER A 112 -3.45 1.33 -2.32
C SER A 112 -2.77 2.50 -3.07
N SER A 113 -3.53 3.44 -3.61
CA SER A 113 -3.05 4.61 -4.33
C SER A 113 -4.20 5.60 -4.53
N GLY A 114 -3.91 6.89 -4.69
CA GLY A 114 -4.86 7.87 -5.21
C GLY A 114 -5.42 7.48 -6.59
N ALA A 115 -4.66 6.71 -7.39
CA ALA A 115 -5.14 6.17 -8.66
C ALA A 115 -6.35 5.22 -8.53
N ALA A 116 -6.58 4.65 -7.36
CA ALA A 116 -7.73 3.78 -7.09
C ALA A 116 -9.07 4.53 -7.18
N VAL A 117 -9.07 5.81 -6.88
CA VAL A 117 -10.29 6.66 -6.83
C VAL A 117 -10.34 7.67 -7.97
N ALA A 118 -9.19 8.18 -8.42
CA ALA A 118 -9.14 9.20 -9.49
C ALA A 118 -8.81 8.62 -10.87
N GLY A 119 -8.35 7.37 -10.95
CA GLY A 119 -7.74 6.81 -12.15
C GLY A 119 -6.35 7.39 -12.41
N LEU A 120 -5.64 6.80 -13.39
CA LEU A 120 -4.34 7.30 -13.84
C LEU A 120 -4.16 6.96 -15.32
N PRO A 121 -4.12 7.95 -16.23
CA PRO A 121 -3.96 7.69 -17.64
C PRO A 121 -2.75 6.83 -17.96
N GLY A 122 -2.93 5.80 -18.79
CA GLY A 122 -1.89 4.83 -19.13
C GLY A 122 -1.69 3.70 -18.13
N GLN A 123 -2.42 3.67 -17.01
CA GLN A 123 -2.24 2.66 -15.96
C GLN A 123 -3.58 2.03 -15.54
N VAL A 124 -4.43 1.63 -16.51
CA VAL A 124 -5.76 1.09 -16.21
C VAL A 124 -5.72 -0.17 -15.34
N ALA A 125 -4.78 -1.10 -15.59
CA ALA A 125 -4.63 -2.32 -14.78
C ALA A 125 -4.15 -2.00 -13.36
N TYR A 126 -3.19 -1.08 -13.22
CA TYR A 126 -2.73 -0.60 -11.92
C TYR A 126 -3.89 0.04 -11.13
N ALA A 127 -4.60 1.00 -11.73
CA ALA A 127 -5.72 1.68 -11.09
C ALA A 127 -6.82 0.68 -10.67
N ALA A 128 -7.18 -0.25 -11.56
CA ALA A 128 -8.14 -1.31 -11.27
C ALA A 128 -7.69 -2.22 -10.12
N SER A 129 -6.40 -2.64 -10.11
CA SER A 129 -5.85 -3.45 -9.03
C SER A 129 -5.92 -2.72 -7.68
N LYS A 130 -5.57 -1.43 -7.65
CA LYS A 130 -5.57 -0.62 -6.44
C LYS A 130 -6.99 -0.28 -5.96
N ALA A 131 -7.95 -0.12 -6.87
CA ALA A 131 -9.38 0.01 -6.53
C ALA A 131 -9.95 -1.31 -5.96
N GLY A 132 -9.55 -2.46 -6.50
CA GLY A 132 -9.93 -3.77 -5.97
C GLY A 132 -9.52 -3.98 -4.52
N LEU A 133 -8.38 -3.42 -4.10
CA LEU A 133 -7.90 -3.47 -2.71
C LEU A 133 -8.87 -2.77 -1.75
N LEU A 134 -9.57 -1.71 -2.19
CA LEU A 134 -10.52 -0.97 -1.33
C LEU A 134 -11.71 -1.86 -0.96
N GLY A 135 -12.27 -2.58 -1.95
CA GLY A 135 -13.34 -3.56 -1.71
C GLY A 135 -12.86 -4.72 -0.83
N MET A 136 -11.66 -5.25 -1.09
CA MET A 136 -11.04 -6.30 -0.29
C MET A 136 -10.91 -5.90 1.18
N VAL A 137 -10.37 -4.73 1.46
CA VAL A 137 -10.16 -4.20 2.82
C VAL A 137 -11.49 -4.06 3.57
N LYS A 138 -12.52 -3.49 2.95
CA LYS A 138 -13.85 -3.34 3.56
C LYS A 138 -14.48 -4.68 3.93
N THR A 139 -14.38 -5.66 3.03
CA THR A 139 -14.90 -7.00 3.29
C THR A 139 -14.17 -7.67 4.45
N ILE A 140 -12.81 -7.64 4.43
CA ILE A 140 -11.99 -8.22 5.51
C ILE A 140 -12.28 -7.54 6.86
N ALA A 141 -12.44 -6.21 6.87
CA ALA A 141 -12.81 -5.45 8.06
C ALA A 141 -14.15 -5.92 8.62
N ALA A 142 -15.20 -6.00 7.79
CA ALA A 142 -16.53 -6.41 8.19
C ALA A 142 -16.56 -7.84 8.76
N GLU A 143 -15.84 -8.77 8.14
CA GLU A 143 -15.78 -10.17 8.57
C GLU A 143 -15.03 -10.38 9.90
N ASN A 144 -14.10 -9.47 10.25
CA ASN A 144 -13.12 -9.71 11.31
C ASN A 144 -13.17 -8.71 12.48
N VAL A 145 -13.96 -7.62 12.39
CA VAL A 145 -14.03 -6.60 13.46
C VAL A 145 -14.39 -7.20 14.81
N ARG A 146 -15.32 -8.17 14.88
CA ARG A 146 -15.68 -8.87 16.14
C ARG A 146 -14.59 -9.80 16.64
N ARG A 147 -13.54 -10.00 15.88
CA ARG A 147 -12.34 -10.78 16.26
C ARG A 147 -11.19 -9.87 16.71
N GLY A 148 -11.43 -8.58 16.88
CA GLY A 148 -10.38 -7.63 17.28
C GLY A 148 -9.36 -7.32 16.17
N ILE A 149 -9.72 -7.60 14.91
CA ILE A 149 -8.88 -7.35 13.74
C ILE A 149 -9.40 -6.13 13.00
N THR A 150 -8.51 -5.19 12.69
CA THR A 150 -8.80 -4.05 11.82
C THR A 150 -8.14 -4.23 10.46
N ALA A 151 -8.77 -3.68 9.41
CA ALA A 151 -8.20 -3.64 8.07
C ALA A 151 -8.47 -2.27 7.44
N ASN A 152 -7.40 -1.59 6.98
CA ASN A 152 -7.47 -0.25 6.42
C ASN A 152 -6.62 -0.14 5.15
N ALA A 153 -7.01 0.73 4.24
CA ALA A 153 -6.25 1.08 3.05
C ALA A 153 -5.61 2.47 3.22
N VAL A 154 -4.32 2.57 2.92
CA VAL A 154 -3.61 3.84 2.77
C VAL A 154 -3.50 4.16 1.28
N LEU A 155 -3.84 5.38 0.90
CA LEU A 155 -3.84 5.85 -0.48
C LEU A 155 -2.77 6.95 -0.65
N PRO A 156 -1.50 6.58 -0.91
CA PRO A 156 -0.47 7.59 -1.18
C PRO A 156 -0.72 8.33 -2.49
N GLY A 157 -0.34 9.60 -2.50
CA GLY A 157 -0.14 10.38 -3.71
C GLY A 157 1.27 10.13 -4.28
N LEU A 158 1.94 11.20 -4.72
CA LEU A 158 3.31 11.13 -5.24
C LEU A 158 4.31 11.07 -4.10
N VAL A 159 5.02 9.94 -3.96
CA VAL A 159 6.00 9.68 -2.90
C VAL A 159 7.41 9.64 -3.48
N ALA A 160 8.36 10.29 -2.85
CA ALA A 160 9.73 10.45 -3.28
C ALA A 160 10.58 9.17 -3.11
N THR A 161 10.12 8.05 -3.68
CA THR A 161 10.88 6.79 -3.76
C THR A 161 12.01 6.89 -4.79
N GLU A 162 12.99 6.00 -4.73
CA GLU A 162 14.07 5.92 -5.72
C GLU A 162 13.52 5.82 -7.15
N LYS A 163 12.49 5.00 -7.37
CA LYS A 163 11.83 4.85 -8.66
C LYS A 163 11.21 6.16 -9.17
N VAL A 164 10.55 6.91 -8.30
CA VAL A 164 9.95 8.20 -8.66
C VAL A 164 11.04 9.23 -8.93
N ARG A 165 12.07 9.31 -8.09
CA ARG A 165 13.21 10.22 -8.28
C ARG A 165 14.00 9.94 -9.57
N ALA A 166 13.95 8.73 -10.11
CA ALA A 166 14.58 8.35 -11.39
C ALA A 166 13.77 8.77 -12.62
N MET A 167 12.57 9.35 -12.47
CA MET A 167 11.79 9.88 -13.58
C MET A 167 12.47 11.11 -14.19
N PRO A 168 12.20 11.44 -15.48
CA PRO A 168 12.68 12.68 -16.10
C PRO A 168 12.30 13.92 -15.28
N ALA A 169 13.20 14.88 -15.17
CA ALA A 169 13.04 16.07 -14.33
C ALA A 169 11.78 16.88 -14.69
N ASP A 170 11.51 17.03 -15.98
CA ASP A 170 10.33 17.74 -16.48
C ASP A 170 9.01 17.03 -16.11
N VAL A 171 9.01 15.69 -16.02
CA VAL A 171 7.85 14.90 -15.55
C VAL A 171 7.64 15.12 -14.06
N LEU A 172 8.72 15.08 -13.28
CA LEU A 172 8.67 15.30 -11.82
C LEU A 172 8.19 16.71 -11.50
N GLU A 173 8.69 17.71 -12.20
CA GLU A 173 8.29 19.11 -12.02
C GLU A 173 6.79 19.30 -12.28
N ARG A 174 6.29 18.81 -13.43
CA ARG A 174 4.85 18.87 -13.74
C ARG A 174 3.99 18.11 -12.72
N ALA A 175 4.42 16.91 -12.34
CA ALA A 175 3.69 16.09 -11.37
C ALA A 175 3.65 16.75 -9.98
N THR A 176 4.77 17.34 -9.54
CA THR A 176 4.86 18.06 -8.26
C THR A 176 4.06 19.34 -8.27
N ALA A 177 4.11 20.11 -9.35
CA ALA A 177 3.34 21.34 -9.50
C ALA A 177 1.81 21.12 -9.50
N ALA A 178 1.36 19.92 -9.88
CA ALA A 178 -0.05 19.55 -9.81
C ALA A 178 -0.55 19.21 -8.40
N LEU A 179 0.35 19.07 -7.42
CA LEU A 179 0.00 18.78 -6.03
C LEU A 179 -0.31 20.08 -5.28
N PRO A 180 -1.44 20.18 -4.57
CA PRO A 180 -1.70 21.36 -3.71
C PRO A 180 -0.60 21.59 -2.66
N ALA A 181 0.00 20.54 -2.12
CA ALA A 181 1.14 20.63 -1.20
C ALA A 181 2.45 21.08 -1.86
N ALA A 182 2.51 21.18 -3.20
CA ALA A 182 3.68 21.59 -3.99
C ALA A 182 4.98 20.82 -3.68
N ARG A 183 4.88 19.61 -3.16
CA ARG A 183 5.99 18.69 -2.89
C ARG A 183 5.56 17.23 -2.92
N MET A 184 6.50 16.36 -3.17
CA MET A 184 6.32 14.91 -2.95
C MET A 184 6.28 14.60 -1.45
N ALA A 185 5.56 13.55 -1.07
CA ALA A 185 5.67 13.00 0.27
C ALA A 185 7.01 12.27 0.46
N ASP A 186 7.55 12.30 1.67
CA ASP A 186 8.64 11.41 2.05
C ASP A 186 8.08 10.00 2.36
N PRO A 187 8.78 8.90 2.01
CA PRO A 187 8.38 7.56 2.42
C PRO A 187 8.16 7.43 3.94
N ALA A 188 8.88 8.18 4.76
CA ALA A 188 8.70 8.20 6.21
C ALA A 188 7.34 8.78 6.64
N GLU A 189 6.74 9.70 5.88
CA GLU A 189 5.41 10.22 6.17
C GLU A 189 4.35 9.12 5.98
N VAL A 190 4.49 8.30 4.92
CA VAL A 190 3.62 7.13 4.72
C VAL A 190 3.82 6.10 5.82
N ALA A 191 5.08 5.84 6.19
CA ALA A 191 5.43 4.90 7.26
C ALA A 191 4.83 5.33 8.62
N ALA A 192 4.79 6.62 8.91
CA ALA A 192 4.18 7.15 10.14
C ALA A 192 2.66 6.86 10.21
N LEU A 193 1.94 7.06 9.10
CA LEU A 193 0.51 6.73 9.03
C LEU A 193 0.27 5.21 9.17
N VAL A 194 1.10 4.41 8.51
CA VAL A 194 1.03 2.94 8.61
C VAL A 194 1.29 2.49 10.05
N ALA A 195 2.30 3.05 10.72
CA ALA A 195 2.62 2.74 12.11
C ALA A 195 1.44 3.07 13.06
N TYR A 196 0.77 4.20 12.86
CA TYR A 196 -0.45 4.50 13.60
C TYR A 196 -1.54 3.46 13.37
N LEU A 197 -1.85 3.13 12.10
CA LEU A 197 -2.88 2.13 11.78
C LEU A 197 -2.52 0.70 12.25
N ALA A 198 -1.24 0.41 12.43
CA ALA A 198 -0.72 -0.84 12.97
C ALA A 198 -0.73 -0.89 14.51
N SER A 199 -0.93 0.23 15.19
CA SER A 199 -0.86 0.36 16.64
C SER A 199 -2.14 -0.11 17.35
N GLU A 200 -2.10 -0.18 18.67
CA GLU A 200 -3.29 -0.42 19.51
C GLU A 200 -4.26 0.75 19.48
N GLU A 201 -3.73 1.97 19.37
CA GLU A 201 -4.49 3.21 19.39
C GLU A 201 -5.49 3.29 18.21
N ALA A 202 -5.17 2.65 17.07
CA ALA A 202 -6.04 2.55 15.91
C ALA A 202 -7.09 1.41 16.01
N GLY A 203 -7.31 0.83 17.19
CA GLY A 203 -8.20 -0.32 17.38
C GLY A 203 -9.66 -0.10 16.99
N TYR A 204 -10.11 1.15 16.86
CA TYR A 204 -11.46 1.50 16.41
C TYR A 204 -11.51 2.01 14.97
N VAL A 205 -10.36 2.09 14.28
CA VAL A 205 -10.24 2.49 12.88
C VAL A 205 -10.21 1.25 12.01
N THR A 206 -11.29 0.97 11.28
CA THR A 206 -11.37 -0.21 10.41
C THR A 206 -12.25 0.06 9.20
N GLY A 207 -11.93 -0.56 8.06
CA GLY A 207 -12.63 -0.39 6.78
C GLY A 207 -12.38 0.97 6.12
N GLN A 208 -11.40 1.75 6.59
CA GLN A 208 -11.16 3.11 6.13
C GLN A 208 -10.21 3.16 4.93
N GLU A 209 -10.45 4.16 4.08
CA GLU A 209 -9.58 4.60 3.00
C GLU A 209 -8.93 5.92 3.42
N VAL A 210 -7.64 5.89 3.73
CA VAL A 210 -6.95 7.06 4.28
C VAL A 210 -5.97 7.61 3.24
N GLY A 211 -6.29 8.78 2.68
CA GLY A 211 -5.43 9.50 1.75
C GLY A 211 -4.21 10.11 2.47
N ILE A 212 -3.05 10.01 1.83
CA ILE A 212 -1.81 10.72 2.17
C ILE A 212 -1.20 11.21 0.87
N ASP A 213 -1.79 12.24 0.29
CA ASP A 213 -1.62 12.60 -1.11
C ASP A 213 -1.32 14.10 -1.34
N GLY A 214 -1.08 14.86 -0.26
CA GLY A 214 -0.80 16.29 -0.35
C GLY A 214 -1.98 17.12 -0.87
N GLY A 215 -3.21 16.59 -0.73
CA GLY A 215 -4.44 17.26 -1.15
C GLY A 215 -4.79 17.05 -2.62
N LEU A 216 -4.20 16.07 -3.31
CA LEU A 216 -4.39 15.82 -4.74
C LEU A 216 -5.88 15.73 -5.16
N GLY A 217 -6.75 15.23 -4.27
CA GLY A 217 -8.19 15.11 -4.53
C GLY A 217 -9.02 16.33 -4.13
N LEU A 218 -8.41 17.40 -3.61
CA LEU A 218 -9.15 18.57 -3.14
C LEU A 218 -9.53 19.51 -4.29
N ASN A 219 -10.69 20.15 -4.15
CA ASN A 219 -11.06 21.28 -5.00
C ASN A 219 -10.25 22.52 -4.55
N THR A 220 -9.34 22.97 -5.39
CA THR A 220 -8.49 24.15 -5.13
C THR A 220 -9.00 25.42 -5.81
N MET A 221 -10.23 25.40 -6.38
CA MET A 221 -10.83 26.57 -7.01
C MET A 221 -11.14 27.63 -5.92
N THR A 222 -10.62 28.83 -6.10
CA THR A 222 -10.92 29.97 -5.25
C THR A 222 -12.00 30.86 -5.89
N LEU A 223 -12.97 31.30 -5.10
CA LEU A 223 -14.02 32.24 -5.54
C LEU A 223 -13.66 33.70 -5.23
N GLY A 224 -12.43 33.97 -4.80
CA GLY A 224 -11.92 35.30 -4.46
C GLY A 224 -10.56 35.60 -5.09
N SER A 225 -9.95 36.72 -4.68
CA SER A 225 -8.57 37.06 -5.06
C SER A 225 -7.61 35.97 -4.57
N GLN A 226 -6.67 35.57 -5.41
CA GLN A 226 -5.59 34.66 -4.98
C GLN A 226 -4.79 35.33 -3.83
N PRO A 227 -4.33 34.52 -2.85
CA PRO A 227 -3.50 35.02 -1.77
C PRO A 227 -2.17 35.58 -2.25
#